data_728f08a127bd68dbd3c885b45e3194d4
#
_entry.id   728f08a127bd68dbd3c885b45e3194d4
#
_cell.length_a   1.000
_cell.length_b   1.000
_cell.length_c   1.000
_cell.angle_alpha   90.00
_cell.angle_beta   90.00
_cell.angle_gamma   90.00
#
_symmetry.space_group_name_H-M   'P 1'
#
loop_
_entity.id
_entity.type
_entity.pdbx_description
1 polymer ?
#
loop_
_entity_poly.entity_id
_entity_poly.type
_entity_poly.pdbx_seq_one_letter_code
_entity_poly.pdbx_strand_id
1 'polypeptide(L)'
;ADGTSYTEISGSEYVFSQRSNFVDINNDGHLDAFVCHDIQPTVYYINDGSGVLQFFQGPNEDGVSSGIGGVEYDLAPYPGVQEGGNYGSVWIDYDNDRDIDMFIAKCRGGDIQWKYNELWRNNGDGTFSNVADVTGYYQSFYPDAGHSNDSNLGDPVQTWSSAWGDYDNDGFMDVYVGASASGDGGHKLMKNNGDGTFSDITAGSGVEVAPWGIENNSADIDNDGYIDILTNGSILLNNGDFTFTLYTAGTPGPGGIGDANNDGFLDVFNGTNLYLQSGSNNNNWIKIVTHGLTSNINGIGARVEINSPGIGTQIRDVISGSGFRYMSSLNTHFGIGADASVSSITVYWPSGTVDIINNPDINTTIHVAEGETLSLEDSFIEDLLVYPNPTKNILKISASLEIDQSIISVFDMGGRRVLNYKVSGNNNSIDVSGLNSGEYILRIITKEQQIGSAKFVKQ
;
A
#
# COMPACT_ATOMS: atom_id res chain seq x y z
N ALA A 1 1.98 28.29 5.23
CA ALA A 1 3.32 28.13 5.81
C ALA A 1 4.33 28.37 4.68
N ASP A 2 5.43 29.06 4.96
CA ASP A 2 6.49 29.39 4.00
C ASP A 2 7.46 28.21 3.76
N GLY A 3 7.26 27.07 4.42
CA GLY A 3 8.09 25.88 4.32
C GLY A 3 9.45 25.98 5.03
N THR A 4 9.68 27.03 5.81
CA THR A 4 10.99 27.30 6.45
C THR A 4 10.97 27.22 7.95
N SER A 5 9.78 27.15 8.57
CA SER A 5 9.60 27.06 10.03
C SER A 5 9.02 25.72 10.45
N TYR A 6 9.60 25.12 11.47
CA TYR A 6 9.17 23.87 12.08
C TYR A 6 8.83 24.10 13.54
N THR A 7 7.75 23.50 14.01
CA THR A 7 7.43 23.46 15.43
C THR A 7 7.68 22.04 15.92
N GLU A 8 8.51 21.88 16.93
CA GLU A 8 8.69 20.60 17.60
C GLU A 8 7.44 20.30 18.42
N ILE A 9 6.84 19.14 18.17
CA ILE A 9 5.79 18.55 19.00
C ILE A 9 6.43 17.37 19.71
N SER A 10 6.80 17.55 20.97
CA SER A 10 7.39 16.49 21.78
C SER A 10 6.32 15.87 22.69
N GLY A 11 6.17 14.55 22.66
CA GLY A 11 5.44 13.78 23.65
C GLY A 11 6.32 13.45 24.87
N SER A 12 5.70 13.01 25.96
CA SER A 12 6.41 12.49 27.14
C SER A 12 6.77 11.00 27.01
N GLU A 13 6.27 10.36 25.96
CA GLU A 13 6.35 8.92 25.73
C GLU A 13 7.69 8.57 25.10
N TYR A 14 8.32 7.55 25.65
CA TYR A 14 9.52 6.96 25.05
C TYR A 14 9.14 5.70 24.26
N VAL A 15 9.46 5.70 22.99
CA VAL A 15 9.24 4.55 22.10
C VAL A 15 10.57 4.06 21.56
N PHE A 16 10.94 2.82 21.88
CA PHE A 16 12.09 2.17 21.26
C PHE A 16 11.65 1.58 19.92
N SER A 17 11.49 2.45 18.94
CA SER A 17 10.96 2.11 17.62
C SER A 17 11.91 1.21 16.83
N GLN A 18 11.37 0.14 16.27
CA GLN A 18 12.04 -0.73 15.29
C GLN A 18 11.55 -0.43 13.87
N ARG A 19 10.23 -0.29 13.68
CA ARG A 19 9.59 0.01 12.42
C ARG A 19 8.42 0.96 12.65
N SER A 20 8.18 1.83 11.69
CA SER A 20 6.97 2.66 11.63
C SER A 20 6.30 2.52 10.27
N ASN A 21 4.99 2.41 10.26
CA ASN A 21 4.16 2.41 9.07
C ASN A 21 3.15 3.55 9.14
N PHE A 22 2.79 4.10 8.00
CA PHE A 22 1.66 4.99 7.85
C PHE A 22 0.53 4.23 7.16
N VAL A 23 -0.59 4.12 7.82
CA VAL A 23 -1.77 3.40 7.35
C VAL A 23 -3.01 4.06 7.94
N ASP A 24 -4.12 3.99 7.26
CA ASP A 24 -5.41 4.44 7.76
C ASP A 24 -6.04 3.27 8.53
N ILE A 25 -5.77 3.21 9.84
CA ILE A 25 -6.11 2.06 10.69
C ILE A 25 -7.63 1.97 10.92
N ASN A 26 -8.29 3.13 11.01
CA ASN A 26 -9.71 3.25 11.33
C ASN A 26 -10.59 3.55 10.11
N ASN A 27 -9.98 3.59 8.91
CA ASN A 27 -10.62 3.85 7.63
C ASN A 27 -11.40 5.19 7.59
N ASP A 28 -10.83 6.25 8.18
CA ASP A 28 -11.40 7.61 8.19
C ASP A 28 -10.87 8.52 7.07
N GLY A 29 -9.98 8.02 6.22
CA GLY A 29 -9.36 8.74 5.11
C GLY A 29 -8.08 9.49 5.51
N HIS A 30 -7.64 9.42 6.76
CA HIS A 30 -6.43 10.05 7.25
C HIS A 30 -5.40 8.98 7.62
N LEU A 31 -4.14 9.23 7.26
CA LEU A 31 -3.07 8.31 7.63
C LEU A 31 -2.73 8.43 9.11
N ASP A 32 -2.79 7.31 9.79
CA ASP A 32 -2.30 7.09 11.15
C ASP A 32 -0.85 6.63 11.13
N ALA A 33 -0.22 6.54 12.29
CA ALA A 33 1.10 5.95 12.41
C ALA A 33 1.07 4.76 13.38
N PHE A 34 1.56 3.62 12.90
CA PHE A 34 1.81 2.43 13.69
C PHE A 34 3.31 2.26 13.93
N VAL A 35 3.72 1.97 15.16
CA VAL A 35 5.13 1.85 15.54
C VAL A 35 5.38 0.56 16.30
N CYS A 36 6.19 -0.31 15.73
CA CYS A 36 6.71 -1.49 16.41
C CYS A 36 7.66 -1.08 17.54
N HIS A 37 7.31 -1.45 18.77
CA HIS A 37 8.16 -1.20 19.95
C HIS A 37 8.96 -2.44 20.30
N ASP A 38 10.30 -2.33 20.47
CA ASP A 38 11.17 -3.49 20.70
C ASP A 38 10.97 -4.16 22.08
N ILE A 39 10.68 -3.38 23.10
CA ILE A 39 10.69 -3.86 24.50
C ILE A 39 9.36 -3.69 25.23
N GLN A 40 8.35 -3.17 24.57
CA GLN A 40 7.01 -2.91 25.11
C GLN A 40 5.94 -3.16 24.05
N PRO A 41 4.65 -3.08 24.39
CA PRO A 41 3.59 -3.10 23.39
C PRO A 41 3.80 -2.07 22.30
N THR A 42 3.35 -2.37 21.10
CA THR A 42 3.34 -1.44 19.95
C THR A 42 2.50 -0.21 20.26
N VAL A 43 2.79 0.88 19.56
CA VAL A 43 2.07 2.14 19.75
C VAL A 43 1.40 2.60 18.46
N TYR A 44 0.33 3.36 18.62
CA TYR A 44 -0.42 3.98 17.53
C TYR A 44 -0.51 5.48 17.75
N TYR A 45 -0.54 6.19 16.67
CA TYR A 45 -0.86 7.61 16.65
C TYR A 45 -2.01 7.81 15.67
N ILE A 46 -3.21 7.98 16.21
CA ILE A 46 -4.42 8.17 15.38
C ILE A 46 -4.54 9.63 14.98
N ASN A 47 -4.79 9.86 13.70
CA ASN A 47 -4.96 11.14 13.06
C ASN A 47 -6.45 11.35 12.70
N ASP A 48 -7.12 12.24 13.40
CA ASP A 48 -8.52 12.60 13.15
C ASP A 48 -8.70 13.71 12.09
N GLY A 49 -7.66 13.99 11.30
CA GLY A 49 -7.64 15.07 10.31
C GLY A 49 -7.46 16.47 10.88
N SER A 50 -7.42 16.63 12.20
CA SER A 50 -7.15 17.95 12.85
C SER A 50 -5.67 18.34 12.79
N GLY A 51 -4.78 17.40 12.44
CA GLY A 51 -3.34 17.57 12.49
C GLY A 51 -2.73 17.29 13.87
N VAL A 52 -3.53 16.80 14.80
CA VAL A 52 -3.09 16.36 16.14
C VAL A 52 -3.13 14.83 16.16
N LEU A 53 -1.98 14.21 16.33
CA LEU A 53 -1.88 12.76 16.49
C LEU A 53 -2.20 12.37 17.92
N GLN A 54 -3.15 11.46 18.11
CA GLN A 54 -3.53 10.93 19.41
C GLN A 54 -2.73 9.67 19.69
N PHE A 55 -1.99 9.65 20.79
CA PHE A 55 -1.14 8.53 21.19
C PHE A 55 -1.94 7.44 21.90
N PHE A 56 -1.72 6.19 21.47
CA PHE A 56 -2.27 4.99 22.10
C PHE A 56 -1.14 3.95 22.23
N GLN A 57 -1.12 3.28 23.37
CA GLN A 57 -0.25 2.13 23.58
C GLN A 57 -1.09 0.98 24.12
N GLY A 58 -0.81 -0.24 23.65
CA GLY A 58 -1.44 -1.45 24.15
C GLY A 58 -1.30 -1.59 25.67
N PRO A 59 -2.16 -2.38 26.33
CA PRO A 59 -2.10 -2.55 27.77
C PRO A 59 -0.75 -3.14 28.18
N ASN A 60 -0.22 -2.62 29.29
CA ASN A 60 0.89 -3.24 30.00
C ASN A 60 0.46 -4.58 30.61
N GLU A 61 1.41 -5.37 31.14
CA GLU A 61 1.15 -6.61 31.90
C GLU A 61 0.04 -6.49 32.96
N ASP A 62 -0.23 -5.26 33.43
CA ASP A 62 -1.25 -4.94 34.42
C ASP A 62 -2.64 -4.66 33.83
N GLY A 63 -2.82 -4.79 32.50
CA GLY A 63 -4.09 -4.53 31.83
C GLY A 63 -4.52 -3.06 31.79
N VAL A 64 -3.59 -2.14 32.03
CA VAL A 64 -3.87 -0.70 32.03
C VAL A 64 -3.40 -0.08 30.71
N SER A 65 -4.34 0.36 29.88
CA SER A 65 -4.01 1.18 28.71
C SER A 65 -3.59 2.59 29.15
N SER A 66 -2.42 3.04 28.74
CA SER A 66 -1.99 4.42 28.95
C SER A 66 -2.52 5.33 27.85
N GLY A 67 -3.85 5.43 27.72
CA GLY A 67 -4.49 6.40 26.83
C GLY A 67 -4.39 7.79 27.39
N ILE A 68 -3.74 8.71 26.72
CA ILE A 68 -3.81 10.13 27.04
C ILE A 68 -5.14 10.64 26.44
N GLY A 69 -6.08 11.00 27.29
CA GLY A 69 -7.29 11.72 26.89
C GLY A 69 -8.63 11.01 27.02
N GLY A 70 -8.68 9.77 27.52
CA GLY A 70 -9.97 9.14 27.90
C GLY A 70 -10.89 8.78 26.75
N VAL A 71 -10.40 8.68 25.52
CA VAL A 71 -11.11 8.10 24.38
C VAL A 71 -10.59 6.69 24.23
N GLU A 72 -11.39 5.74 24.66
CA GLU A 72 -11.23 4.34 24.38
C GLU A 72 -11.49 4.14 22.89
N TYR A 73 -10.43 4.14 22.06
CA TYR A 73 -10.53 3.48 20.76
C TYR A 73 -10.51 2.00 21.07
N ASP A 74 -11.60 1.35 20.78
CA ASP A 74 -11.82 -0.07 20.99
C ASP A 74 -11.11 -0.88 19.88
N LEU A 75 -9.82 -0.60 19.67
CA LEU A 75 -8.91 -1.45 18.93
C LEU A 75 -8.42 -2.54 19.89
N ALA A 76 -9.33 -3.25 20.48
CA ALA A 76 -9.00 -4.42 21.27
C ALA A 76 -9.04 -5.66 20.35
N PRO A 77 -8.04 -6.52 20.42
CA PRO A 77 -6.80 -6.42 21.15
C PRO A 77 -5.72 -5.67 20.36
N TYR A 78 -4.89 -4.94 21.06
CA TYR A 78 -3.82 -4.16 20.44
C TYR A 78 -2.76 -5.09 19.84
N PRO A 79 -2.46 -4.99 18.53
CA PRO A 79 -1.44 -5.83 17.90
C PRO A 79 -0.07 -5.65 18.56
N GLY A 80 0.68 -6.73 18.68
CA GLY A 80 2.03 -6.71 19.21
C GLY A 80 2.12 -6.47 20.71
N VAL A 81 1.18 -7.02 21.45
CA VAL A 81 1.15 -6.92 22.90
C VAL A 81 2.14 -7.86 23.51
N GLN A 82 2.83 -7.34 24.47
CA GLN A 82 3.80 -7.88 25.43
C GLN A 82 5.26 -7.94 25.01
N GLU A 83 6.08 -7.50 25.95
CA GLU A 83 7.50 -7.66 26.16
C GLU A 83 8.43 -7.52 24.94
N GLY A 84 7.97 -6.91 23.85
CA GLY A 84 8.84 -6.57 22.74
C GLY A 84 9.07 -7.67 21.72
N GLY A 85 10.13 -7.49 20.96
CA GLY A 85 10.41 -8.31 19.81
C GLY A 85 9.58 -7.93 18.58
N ASN A 86 8.88 -6.80 18.61
CA ASN A 86 8.12 -6.30 17.47
C ASN A 86 9.04 -5.55 16.52
N TYR A 87 9.35 -6.14 15.36
CA TYR A 87 10.34 -5.59 14.44
C TYR A 87 9.71 -5.04 13.16
N GLY A 88 9.36 -5.86 12.20
CA GLY A 88 8.75 -5.44 10.96
C GLY A 88 7.24 -5.65 10.98
N SER A 89 6.48 -4.63 10.62
CA SER A 89 5.05 -4.77 10.36
C SER A 89 4.76 -4.53 8.88
N VAL A 90 3.83 -5.31 8.34
CA VAL A 90 3.30 -5.14 6.98
C VAL A 90 1.79 -5.10 7.09
N TRP A 91 1.19 -4.08 6.44
CA TRP A 91 -0.24 -3.88 6.40
C TRP A 91 -0.74 -4.22 4.99
N ILE A 92 -1.58 -5.25 4.91
CA ILE A 92 -2.08 -5.85 3.68
C ILE A 92 -3.49 -6.41 3.90
N ASP A 93 -4.22 -6.63 2.83
CA ASP A 93 -5.47 -7.40 2.83
C ASP A 93 -5.11 -8.85 2.42
N TYR A 94 -4.92 -9.74 3.42
CA TYR A 94 -4.45 -11.10 3.15
C TYR A 94 -5.58 -12.09 2.82
N ASP A 95 -6.81 -11.84 3.29
CA ASP A 95 -7.95 -12.75 3.11
C ASP A 95 -8.98 -12.25 2.08
N ASN A 96 -8.66 -11.14 1.39
CA ASN A 96 -9.44 -10.55 0.31
C ASN A 96 -10.81 -10.01 0.74
N ASP A 97 -10.97 -9.63 2.02
CA ASP A 97 -12.21 -9.03 2.51
C ASP A 97 -12.26 -7.50 2.33
N ARG A 98 -11.12 -6.89 1.92
CA ARG A 98 -10.89 -5.46 1.66
C ARG A 98 -10.70 -4.59 2.89
N ASP A 99 -10.60 -5.21 4.05
CA ASP A 99 -10.13 -4.54 5.24
C ASP A 99 -8.61 -4.77 5.37
N ILE A 100 -7.88 -3.76 5.81
CA ILE A 100 -6.43 -3.90 5.89
C ILE A 100 -6.04 -4.64 7.18
N ASP A 101 -5.32 -5.74 7.01
CA ASP A 101 -4.81 -6.59 8.08
C ASP A 101 -3.35 -6.25 8.39
N MET A 102 -2.80 -6.87 9.44
CA MET A 102 -1.43 -6.61 9.83
C MET A 102 -0.67 -7.87 10.21
N PHE A 103 0.50 -8.05 9.61
CA PHE A 103 1.48 -9.04 10.05
C PHE A 103 2.62 -8.37 10.81
N ILE A 104 3.01 -8.92 11.97
CA ILE A 104 4.16 -8.49 12.75
C ILE A 104 5.21 -9.58 12.78
N ALA A 105 6.40 -9.26 12.25
CA ALA A 105 7.58 -10.08 12.35
C ALA A 105 8.20 -9.94 13.74
N LYS A 106 8.43 -11.05 14.42
CA LYS A 106 8.95 -11.09 15.81
C LYS A 106 10.38 -11.58 15.87
N CYS A 107 11.21 -10.84 16.57
CA CYS A 107 12.60 -11.23 16.77
C CYS A 107 13.16 -10.73 18.11
N ARG A 108 13.28 -11.60 19.08
CA ARG A 108 14.00 -11.27 20.32
C ARG A 108 14.75 -12.47 20.86
N GLY A 109 15.97 -12.24 21.36
CA GLY A 109 16.71 -13.27 22.10
C GLY A 109 16.01 -13.57 23.43
N GLY A 110 15.93 -14.83 23.82
CA GLY A 110 15.27 -15.28 25.05
C GLY A 110 14.21 -16.34 24.78
N ASP A 111 13.08 -16.23 25.44
CA ASP A 111 12.02 -17.23 25.35
C ASP A 111 11.41 -17.30 23.96
N ILE A 112 11.01 -18.50 23.57
CA ILE A 112 10.48 -18.79 22.23
C ILE A 112 9.21 -17.99 21.91
N GLN A 113 8.42 -17.67 22.91
CA GLN A 113 7.17 -16.88 22.76
C GLN A 113 7.39 -15.50 22.13
N TRP A 114 8.57 -14.91 22.28
CA TRP A 114 8.91 -13.63 21.67
C TRP A 114 9.29 -13.73 20.19
N LYS A 115 9.20 -14.92 19.62
CA LYS A 115 9.50 -15.23 18.23
C LYS A 115 8.28 -15.73 17.46
N TYR A 116 7.14 -15.87 18.11
CA TYR A 116 5.89 -16.17 17.44
C TYR A 116 5.44 -14.94 16.66
N ASN A 117 5.41 -15.04 15.34
CA ASN A 117 4.87 -13.99 14.51
C ASN A 117 3.37 -13.82 14.79
N GLU A 118 2.85 -12.66 14.49
CA GLU A 118 1.45 -12.31 14.71
C GLU A 118 0.80 -11.94 13.39
N LEU A 119 -0.39 -12.48 13.13
CA LEU A 119 -1.27 -12.06 12.05
C LEU A 119 -2.56 -11.54 12.66
N TRP A 120 -2.76 -10.25 12.57
CA TRP A 120 -3.92 -9.55 13.10
C TRP A 120 -4.90 -9.27 11.97
N ARG A 121 -5.96 -10.07 11.93
CA ARG A 121 -7.07 -9.90 11.00
C ARG A 121 -7.95 -8.75 11.46
N ASN A 122 -8.23 -7.81 10.60
CA ASN A 122 -9.27 -6.79 10.77
C ASN A 122 -10.66 -7.47 10.67
N ASN A 123 -11.55 -7.20 11.61
CA ASN A 123 -12.88 -7.80 11.61
C ASN A 123 -13.95 -6.92 10.93
N GLY A 124 -13.55 -5.77 10.34
CA GLY A 124 -14.44 -4.83 9.66
C GLY A 124 -15.32 -3.99 10.59
N ASP A 125 -15.18 -4.16 11.89
CA ASP A 125 -15.97 -3.45 12.92
C ASP A 125 -15.10 -2.55 13.82
N GLY A 126 -13.84 -2.34 13.42
CA GLY A 126 -12.83 -1.58 14.19
C GLY A 126 -12.07 -2.43 15.21
N THR A 127 -12.31 -3.75 15.25
CA THR A 127 -11.57 -4.69 16.09
C THR A 127 -10.63 -5.57 15.26
N PHE A 128 -9.61 -6.13 15.92
CA PHE A 128 -8.67 -7.06 15.29
C PHE A 128 -8.61 -8.38 16.07
N SER A 129 -8.38 -9.48 15.35
CA SER A 129 -8.19 -10.81 15.92
C SER A 129 -6.82 -11.37 15.55
N ASN A 130 -6.00 -11.81 16.52
CA ASN A 130 -4.77 -12.53 16.21
C ASN A 130 -5.07 -13.97 15.80
N VAL A 131 -4.92 -14.26 14.52
CA VAL A 131 -5.20 -15.58 13.93
C VAL A 131 -3.95 -16.47 13.81
N ALA A 132 -2.83 -16.01 14.39
CA ALA A 132 -1.56 -16.74 14.47
C ALA A 132 -1.13 -17.01 15.94
N ASP A 133 -2.04 -17.02 16.89
CA ASP A 133 -1.75 -17.31 18.31
C ASP A 133 -1.65 -18.82 18.56
N VAL A 134 -0.52 -19.39 18.17
CA VAL A 134 -0.21 -20.84 18.26
C VAL A 134 -0.23 -21.41 19.67
N THR A 135 -0.15 -20.56 20.69
CA THR A 135 -0.03 -21.01 22.09
C THR A 135 -1.26 -20.70 22.93
N GLY A 136 -2.22 -19.92 22.41
CA GLY A 136 -3.26 -19.30 23.20
C GLY A 136 -2.70 -18.28 24.20
N TYR A 137 -1.49 -17.79 23.95
CA TYR A 137 -0.80 -16.86 24.85
C TYR A 137 -1.57 -15.55 24.95
N TYR A 138 -1.91 -14.95 23.81
CA TYR A 138 -2.69 -13.72 23.79
C TYR A 138 -4.10 -13.91 24.34
N GLN A 139 -4.74 -15.05 24.07
CA GLN A 139 -6.05 -15.38 24.63
C GLN A 139 -6.07 -15.32 26.15
N SER A 140 -4.95 -15.64 26.82
CA SER A 140 -4.86 -15.62 28.28
C SER A 140 -4.89 -14.19 28.86
N PHE A 141 -4.47 -13.20 28.10
CA PHE A 141 -4.45 -11.79 28.49
C PHE A 141 -5.66 -11.01 27.97
N TYR A 142 -6.21 -11.43 26.84
CA TYR A 142 -7.34 -10.78 26.16
C TYR A 142 -8.44 -11.81 25.87
N PRO A 143 -9.13 -12.33 26.90
CA PRO A 143 -10.09 -13.41 26.72
C PRO A 143 -11.30 -13.02 25.87
N ASP A 144 -11.59 -11.73 25.74
CA ASP A 144 -12.72 -11.21 24.95
C ASP A 144 -12.37 -10.91 23.48
N ALA A 145 -11.08 -11.04 23.11
CA ALA A 145 -10.63 -10.86 21.74
C ALA A 145 -10.65 -12.21 20.99
N GLY A 146 -10.93 -12.18 19.70
CA GLY A 146 -10.79 -13.37 18.86
C GLY A 146 -9.32 -13.78 18.72
N HIS A 147 -8.96 -14.94 19.22
CA HIS A 147 -7.61 -15.52 19.08
C HIS A 147 -7.75 -16.95 18.57
N SER A 148 -7.01 -17.28 17.55
CA SER A 148 -6.93 -18.62 16.99
C SER A 148 -5.57 -18.85 16.35
N ASN A 149 -5.25 -20.10 16.04
CA ASN A 149 -4.08 -20.49 15.25
C ASN A 149 -4.50 -20.94 13.84
N ASP A 150 -5.55 -20.36 13.31
CA ASP A 150 -6.14 -20.84 12.06
C ASP A 150 -5.22 -20.53 10.86
N SER A 151 -4.43 -19.45 10.94
CA SER A 151 -3.56 -19.04 9.83
C SER A 151 -2.31 -19.92 9.61
N ASN A 152 -1.84 -20.66 10.61
CA ASN A 152 -0.55 -21.38 10.60
C ASN A 152 0.70 -20.48 10.45
N LEU A 153 0.60 -19.16 10.65
CA LEU A 153 1.73 -18.23 10.51
C LEU A 153 2.45 -17.92 11.82
N GLY A 154 1.97 -18.40 12.94
CA GLY A 154 2.55 -18.14 14.26
C GLY A 154 3.78 -18.95 14.59
N ASP A 155 4.19 -19.91 13.77
CA ASP A 155 5.39 -20.71 14.00
C ASP A 155 6.61 -19.82 14.26
N PRO A 156 7.45 -20.18 15.26
CA PRO A 156 8.55 -19.35 15.66
C PRO A 156 9.64 -19.31 14.59
N VAL A 157 9.72 -18.20 13.90
CA VAL A 157 10.83 -17.87 13.01
C VAL A 157 11.45 -16.60 13.54
N GLN A 158 12.72 -16.64 13.93
CA GLN A 158 13.41 -15.42 14.32
C GLN A 158 13.57 -14.53 13.08
N THR A 159 12.57 -13.70 12.81
CA THR A 159 12.52 -12.83 11.63
C THR A 159 12.43 -11.36 12.01
N TRP A 160 12.92 -10.50 11.13
CA TRP A 160 12.82 -9.06 11.29
C TRP A 160 11.87 -8.44 10.26
N SER A 161 11.67 -9.14 9.16
CA SER A 161 10.79 -8.75 8.09
C SER A 161 10.28 -9.95 7.31
N SER A 162 9.21 -9.73 6.58
CA SER A 162 8.59 -10.68 5.65
C SER A 162 8.42 -10.02 4.29
N ALA A 163 8.36 -10.83 3.25
CA ALA A 163 8.04 -10.38 1.90
C ALA A 163 6.69 -10.99 1.51
N TRP A 164 5.71 -10.12 1.28
CA TRP A 164 4.34 -10.49 0.92
C TRP A 164 4.11 -10.27 -0.57
N GLY A 165 3.40 -11.17 -1.21
CA GLY A 165 3.04 -11.07 -2.62
C GLY A 165 2.28 -12.29 -3.08
N ASP A 166 1.52 -12.13 -4.12
CA ASP A 166 0.87 -13.22 -4.85
C ASP A 166 1.91 -13.88 -5.77
N TYR A 167 2.55 -14.95 -5.27
CA TYR A 167 3.72 -15.54 -5.93
C TYR A 167 3.36 -16.48 -7.10
N ASP A 168 2.12 -16.95 -7.18
CA ASP A 168 1.63 -17.79 -8.28
C ASP A 168 0.51 -17.18 -9.12
N ASN A 169 0.19 -15.92 -8.86
CA ASN A 169 -0.88 -15.16 -9.50
C ASN A 169 -2.26 -15.82 -9.36
N ASP A 170 -2.55 -16.43 -8.18
CA ASP A 170 -3.85 -17.02 -7.88
C ASP A 170 -4.84 -16.01 -7.23
N GLY A 171 -4.38 -14.79 -6.95
CA GLY A 171 -5.18 -13.71 -6.39
C GLY A 171 -5.16 -13.65 -4.87
N PHE A 172 -4.32 -14.42 -4.18
CA PHE A 172 -4.14 -14.38 -2.74
C PHE A 172 -2.71 -14.01 -2.36
N MET A 173 -2.56 -13.21 -1.31
CA MET A 173 -1.24 -12.79 -0.83
C MET A 173 -0.56 -13.92 -0.07
N ASP A 174 0.52 -14.44 -0.61
CA ASP A 174 1.44 -15.38 0.04
C ASP A 174 2.51 -14.66 0.84
N VAL A 175 3.31 -15.39 1.61
CA VAL A 175 4.39 -14.78 2.39
C VAL A 175 5.67 -15.60 2.44
N TYR A 176 6.79 -14.93 2.19
CA TYR A 176 8.12 -15.39 2.57
C TYR A 176 8.51 -14.80 3.92
N VAL A 177 8.72 -15.67 4.90
CA VAL A 177 9.20 -15.31 6.23
C VAL A 177 10.70 -15.59 6.31
N GLY A 178 11.48 -14.52 6.18
CA GLY A 178 12.94 -14.64 6.13
C GLY A 178 13.57 -14.74 7.52
N ALA A 179 14.23 -15.83 7.85
CA ALA A 179 14.90 -16.00 9.11
C ALA A 179 16.22 -15.23 9.19
N SER A 180 16.51 -14.64 10.37
CA SER A 180 17.76 -13.93 10.63
C SER A 180 18.87 -14.83 11.14
N ALA A 181 18.54 -16.04 11.59
CA ALA A 181 19.50 -17.04 12.10
C ALA A 181 18.95 -18.46 11.93
N SER A 182 19.85 -19.44 11.92
CA SER A 182 19.52 -20.86 11.71
C SER A 182 18.88 -21.58 12.91
N GLY A 183 18.71 -20.89 14.04
CA GLY A 183 18.36 -21.55 15.30
C GLY A 183 16.86 -21.84 15.50
N ASP A 184 15.98 -21.21 14.75
CA ASP A 184 14.55 -21.20 15.02
C ASP A 184 13.72 -21.46 13.75
N GLY A 185 13.89 -22.61 13.14
CA GLY A 185 13.02 -23.09 12.07
C GLY A 185 13.45 -22.77 10.63
N GLY A 186 14.31 -21.79 10.40
CA GLY A 186 14.76 -21.43 9.04
C GLY A 186 13.78 -20.51 8.31
N HIS A 187 14.06 -20.26 7.03
CA HIS A 187 13.14 -19.54 6.15
C HIS A 187 11.88 -20.35 5.91
N LYS A 188 10.78 -19.65 5.71
CA LYS A 188 9.50 -20.27 5.32
C LYS A 188 8.89 -19.58 4.11
N LEU A 189 8.38 -20.38 3.22
CA LEU A 189 7.48 -19.94 2.14
C LEU A 189 6.10 -20.50 2.43
N MET A 190 5.16 -19.63 2.66
CA MET A 190 3.80 -19.99 3.09
C MET A 190 2.81 -19.58 2.01
N LYS A 191 2.18 -20.57 1.38
CA LYS A 191 1.12 -20.33 0.40
C LYS A 191 -0.21 -20.06 1.10
N ASN A 192 -0.87 -19.00 0.71
CA ASN A 192 -2.24 -18.71 1.12
C ASN A 192 -3.23 -19.68 0.43
N ASN A 193 -4.09 -20.33 1.20
CA ASN A 193 -5.06 -21.30 0.68
C ASN A 193 -6.40 -20.65 0.24
N GLY A 194 -6.53 -19.32 0.41
CA GLY A 194 -7.76 -18.58 0.08
C GLY A 194 -8.92 -18.77 1.08
N ASP A 195 -8.65 -19.40 2.21
CA ASP A 195 -9.63 -19.63 3.28
C ASP A 195 -9.18 -19.07 4.65
N GLY A 196 -8.17 -18.16 4.61
CA GLY A 196 -7.56 -17.57 5.80
C GLY A 196 -6.44 -18.43 6.41
N THR A 197 -6.14 -19.61 5.84
CA THR A 197 -5.05 -20.50 6.28
C THR A 197 -3.89 -20.50 5.31
N PHE A 198 -2.71 -20.92 5.79
CA PHE A 198 -1.51 -21.02 4.97
C PHE A 198 -0.92 -22.43 5.00
N SER A 199 -0.34 -22.84 3.89
CA SER A 199 0.40 -24.10 3.74
C SER A 199 1.90 -23.84 3.66
N ASP A 200 2.71 -24.53 4.47
CA ASP A 200 4.17 -24.49 4.39
C ASP A 200 4.65 -25.26 3.15
N ILE A 201 5.14 -24.54 2.15
CA ILE A 201 5.64 -25.07 0.89
C ILE A 201 7.15 -24.84 0.73
N THR A 202 7.85 -24.58 1.83
CA THR A 202 9.29 -24.27 1.84
C THR A 202 10.14 -25.37 1.22
N ALA A 203 9.83 -26.64 1.52
CA ALA A 203 10.67 -27.76 1.11
C ALA A 203 10.73 -27.95 -0.40
N GLY A 204 11.91 -27.73 -0.98
CA GLY A 204 12.13 -27.84 -2.43
C GLY A 204 11.76 -26.61 -3.23
N SER A 205 11.31 -25.52 -2.59
CA SER A 205 11.03 -24.25 -3.27
C SER A 205 12.29 -23.47 -3.66
N GLY A 206 13.45 -23.77 -3.05
CA GLY A 206 14.69 -23.03 -3.27
C GLY A 206 14.90 -21.85 -2.32
N VAL A 207 13.91 -21.47 -1.52
CA VAL A 207 14.07 -20.37 -0.55
C VAL A 207 14.87 -20.77 0.68
N GLU A 208 14.94 -22.08 0.99
CA GLU A 208 15.66 -22.63 2.14
C GLU A 208 17.17 -22.40 2.10
N VAL A 209 17.72 -22.10 0.91
CA VAL A 209 19.16 -21.81 0.74
C VAL A 209 19.47 -20.32 0.71
N ALA A 210 18.49 -19.46 0.92
CA ALA A 210 18.70 -18.03 0.99
C ALA A 210 19.62 -17.63 2.17
N PRO A 211 20.35 -16.51 2.07
CA PRO A 211 21.21 -16.06 3.16
C PRO A 211 20.38 -15.56 4.35
N TRP A 212 20.84 -15.88 5.56
CA TRP A 212 20.28 -15.35 6.79
C TRP A 212 20.42 -13.83 6.86
N GLY A 213 19.42 -13.16 7.38
CA GLY A 213 19.49 -11.72 7.58
C GLY A 213 18.15 -11.09 7.96
N ILE A 214 18.09 -9.78 7.88
CA ILE A 214 17.03 -9.00 8.50
C ILE A 214 16.15 -8.23 7.50
N GLU A 215 16.50 -8.25 6.21
CA GLU A 215 15.81 -7.44 5.20
C GLU A 215 15.27 -8.31 4.08
N ASN A 216 13.96 -8.29 3.90
CA ASN A 216 13.27 -9.04 2.86
C ASN A 216 12.21 -8.15 2.23
N ASN A 217 12.21 -8.07 0.90
CA ASN A 217 11.23 -7.32 0.10
C ASN A 217 10.78 -8.14 -1.08
N SER A 218 9.59 -7.89 -1.57
CA SER A 218 9.01 -8.53 -2.75
C SER A 218 8.81 -7.51 -3.87
N ALA A 219 9.12 -7.89 -5.09
CA ALA A 219 8.86 -7.13 -6.31
C ALA A 219 9.11 -8.02 -7.53
N ASP A 220 8.47 -7.73 -8.63
CA ASP A 220 8.78 -8.34 -9.93
C ASP A 220 10.00 -7.62 -10.52
N ILE A 221 11.20 -8.18 -10.28
CA ILE A 221 12.47 -7.51 -10.55
C ILE A 221 12.82 -7.58 -12.03
N ASP A 222 12.47 -8.66 -12.71
CA ASP A 222 12.82 -8.87 -14.12
C ASP A 222 11.65 -8.65 -15.08
N ASN A 223 10.52 -8.16 -14.57
CA ASN A 223 9.30 -7.86 -15.33
C ASN A 223 8.69 -9.09 -16.03
N ASP A 224 8.88 -10.30 -15.50
CA ASP A 224 8.32 -11.50 -16.10
C ASP A 224 6.87 -11.78 -15.71
N GLY A 225 6.34 -11.00 -14.72
CA GLY A 225 4.97 -11.06 -14.23
C GLY A 225 4.82 -11.88 -12.95
N TYR A 226 5.88 -12.46 -12.44
CA TYR A 226 5.89 -13.14 -11.15
C TYR A 226 6.71 -12.36 -10.13
N ILE A 227 6.24 -12.34 -8.90
CA ILE A 227 6.91 -11.61 -7.81
C ILE A 227 8.16 -12.35 -7.37
N ASP A 228 9.29 -11.67 -7.34
CA ASP A 228 10.57 -12.13 -6.80
C ASP A 228 10.76 -11.68 -5.36
N ILE A 229 11.83 -12.19 -4.73
CA ILE A 229 12.20 -11.81 -3.37
C ILE A 229 13.63 -11.26 -3.34
N LEU A 230 13.78 -10.00 -2.92
CA LEU A 230 15.08 -9.42 -2.59
C LEU A 230 15.34 -9.70 -1.10
N THR A 231 16.27 -10.60 -0.79
CA THR A 231 16.58 -11.02 0.57
C THR A 231 18.06 -10.86 0.89
N ASN A 232 18.37 -9.99 1.85
CA ASN A 232 19.73 -9.82 2.41
C ASN A 232 20.86 -9.66 1.38
N GLY A 233 20.59 -9.01 0.26
CA GLY A 233 21.55 -8.79 -0.80
C GLY A 233 21.63 -9.90 -1.83
N SER A 234 20.67 -10.79 -1.85
CA SER A 234 20.48 -11.81 -2.86
C SER A 234 19.08 -11.68 -3.48
N ILE A 235 18.90 -12.19 -4.66
CA ILE A 235 17.62 -12.24 -5.34
C ILE A 235 17.20 -13.71 -5.49
N LEU A 236 15.99 -14.02 -5.08
CA LEU A 236 15.30 -15.26 -5.37
C LEU A 236 14.34 -14.96 -6.54
N LEU A 237 14.71 -15.30 -7.76
CA LEU A 237 13.85 -15.14 -8.91
C LEU A 237 12.80 -16.26 -8.91
N ASN A 238 11.54 -15.86 -9.02
CA ASN A 238 10.40 -16.75 -9.09
C ASN A 238 10.34 -17.44 -10.47
N ASN A 239 10.17 -18.75 -10.51
CA ASN A 239 10.04 -19.49 -11.75
C ASN A 239 8.58 -19.64 -12.22
N GLY A 240 7.61 -19.02 -11.51
CA GLY A 240 6.18 -19.06 -11.81
C GLY A 240 5.46 -20.32 -11.33
N ASP A 241 6.08 -21.13 -10.47
CA ASP A 241 5.54 -22.40 -9.96
C ASP A 241 5.82 -22.62 -8.46
N PHE A 242 6.02 -21.54 -7.69
CA PHE A 242 6.48 -21.56 -6.30
C PHE A 242 7.89 -22.10 -6.10
N THR A 243 8.67 -22.27 -7.15
CA THR A 243 10.10 -22.51 -7.02
C THR A 243 10.88 -21.24 -7.33
N PHE A 244 12.04 -21.08 -6.69
CA PHE A 244 12.86 -19.89 -6.80
C PHE A 244 14.31 -20.26 -7.15
N THR A 245 14.91 -19.46 -8.00
CA THR A 245 16.33 -19.55 -8.34
C THR A 245 17.12 -18.48 -7.61
N LEU A 246 18.09 -18.87 -6.78
CA LEU A 246 18.91 -17.95 -5.97
C LEU A 246 20.05 -17.35 -6.80
N TYR A 247 20.11 -16.02 -6.84
CA TYR A 247 21.20 -15.22 -7.38
C TYR A 247 21.91 -14.43 -6.27
N THR A 248 23.23 -14.55 -6.20
CA THR A 248 24.08 -13.90 -5.18
C THR A 248 25.17 -13.02 -5.75
N ALA A 249 25.47 -13.16 -7.04
CA ALA A 249 26.55 -12.44 -7.70
C ALA A 249 26.01 -11.24 -8.50
N GLY A 250 26.56 -10.06 -8.23
CA GLY A 250 26.16 -8.83 -8.92
C GLY A 250 24.81 -8.27 -8.49
N THR A 251 24.20 -8.83 -7.46
CA THR A 251 22.95 -8.33 -6.89
C THR A 251 23.19 -7.09 -6.03
N PRO A 252 22.21 -6.16 -5.94
CA PRO A 252 22.29 -5.05 -5.01
C PRO A 252 22.27 -5.53 -3.56
N GLY A 253 22.77 -4.71 -2.63
CA GLY A 253 22.53 -4.93 -1.21
C GLY A 253 21.04 -4.77 -0.88
N PRO A 254 20.63 -5.14 0.36
CA PRO A 254 19.25 -4.92 0.78
C PRO A 254 18.92 -3.44 0.73
N GLY A 255 17.73 -3.07 0.25
CA GLY A 255 17.33 -1.67 0.06
C GLY A 255 15.85 -1.52 -0.25
N GLY A 256 15.41 -0.27 -0.36
CA GLY A 256 14.10 0.07 -0.91
C GLY A 256 14.09 -0.10 -2.42
N ILE A 257 13.00 -0.60 -2.95
CA ILE A 257 12.82 -0.94 -4.36
C ILE A 257 11.92 0.12 -5.01
N GLY A 258 12.26 0.54 -6.22
CA GLY A 258 11.45 1.45 -7.03
C GLY A 258 12.16 1.81 -8.33
N ASP A 259 11.39 2.23 -9.32
CA ASP A 259 11.91 2.70 -10.62
C ASP A 259 12.34 4.17 -10.47
N ALA A 260 13.61 4.40 -10.19
CA ALA A 260 14.16 5.72 -9.84
C ALA A 260 14.46 6.59 -11.07
N ASN A 261 14.68 5.99 -12.22
CA ASN A 261 15.01 6.68 -13.48
C ASN A 261 13.85 6.68 -14.47
N ASN A 262 12.71 6.07 -14.13
CA ASN A 262 11.50 5.90 -14.94
C ASN A 262 11.75 5.14 -16.26
N ASP A 263 12.63 4.15 -16.26
CA ASP A 263 12.86 3.28 -17.40
C ASP A 263 12.01 1.99 -17.39
N GLY A 264 11.25 1.79 -16.29
CA GLY A 264 10.35 0.67 -16.11
C GLY A 264 11.00 -0.58 -15.54
N PHE A 265 12.24 -0.50 -15.12
CA PHE A 265 12.92 -1.54 -14.37
C PHE A 265 13.13 -1.09 -12.93
N LEU A 266 13.00 -2.04 -12.00
CA LEU A 266 13.06 -1.72 -10.60
C LEU A 266 14.50 -1.62 -10.11
N ASP A 267 14.83 -0.45 -9.56
CA ASP A 267 16.12 -0.12 -8.98
C ASP A 267 16.11 -0.35 -7.47
N VAL A 268 17.30 -0.42 -6.86
CA VAL A 268 17.44 -0.61 -5.42
C VAL A 268 18.30 0.49 -4.80
N PHE A 269 17.77 1.17 -3.78
CA PHE A 269 18.48 2.15 -2.99
C PHE A 269 18.74 1.64 -1.57
N ASN A 270 20.01 1.45 -1.20
CA ASN A 270 20.39 0.89 0.11
C ASN A 270 20.82 1.94 1.14
N GLY A 271 20.42 3.20 0.94
CA GLY A 271 20.77 4.30 1.83
C GLY A 271 22.13 4.95 1.52
N THR A 272 23.00 4.27 0.77
CA THR A 272 24.33 4.78 0.35
C THR A 272 24.46 4.80 -1.16
N ASN A 273 24.05 3.73 -1.84
CA ASN A 273 24.16 3.55 -3.27
C ASN A 273 22.80 3.34 -3.90
N LEU A 274 22.60 3.91 -5.07
CA LEU A 274 21.51 3.60 -5.97
C LEU A 274 22.05 2.60 -7.01
N TYR A 275 21.45 1.42 -7.07
CA TYR A 275 21.75 0.39 -8.04
C TYR A 275 20.68 0.45 -9.13
N LEU A 276 21.06 0.96 -10.29
CA LEU A 276 20.16 0.99 -11.45
C LEU A 276 20.19 -0.35 -12.15
N GLN A 277 19.02 -0.90 -12.40
CA GLN A 277 18.87 -2.08 -13.23
C GLN A 277 19.09 -1.70 -14.70
N SER A 278 19.81 -2.53 -15.45
CA SER A 278 20.20 -2.18 -16.82
C SER A 278 19.15 -2.48 -17.87
N GLY A 279 18.01 -3.06 -17.49
CA GLY A 279 16.92 -3.37 -18.41
C GLY A 279 17.36 -4.33 -19.52
N SER A 280 17.98 -5.47 -19.18
CA SER A 280 18.62 -6.35 -20.18
C SER A 280 17.65 -7.31 -20.88
N ASN A 281 16.41 -7.43 -20.43
CA ASN A 281 15.36 -8.20 -21.08
C ASN A 281 14.42 -7.30 -21.90
N ASN A 282 13.54 -7.89 -22.68
CA ASN A 282 12.55 -7.18 -23.48
C ASN A 282 11.15 -7.30 -22.87
N ASN A 283 11.05 -7.54 -21.57
CA ASN A 283 9.79 -7.66 -20.87
C ASN A 283 9.08 -6.31 -20.79
N ASN A 284 7.80 -6.33 -20.99
CA ASN A 284 6.93 -5.17 -20.88
C ASN A 284 6.49 -4.98 -19.42
N TRP A 285 6.02 -3.79 -19.12
CA TRP A 285 5.62 -3.41 -17.78
C TRP A 285 4.49 -2.37 -17.77
N ILE A 286 3.89 -2.17 -16.61
CA ILE A 286 2.99 -1.05 -16.34
C ILE A 286 3.14 -0.63 -14.87
N LYS A 287 3.13 0.68 -14.62
CA LYS A 287 3.25 1.24 -13.28
C LYS A 287 2.02 2.07 -12.94
N ILE A 288 1.39 1.82 -11.80
CA ILE A 288 0.20 2.53 -11.37
C ILE A 288 0.53 3.40 -10.16
N VAL A 289 0.10 4.66 -10.22
CA VAL A 289 0.20 5.65 -9.15
C VAL A 289 -1.21 6.01 -8.70
N THR A 290 -1.53 5.70 -7.46
CA THR A 290 -2.83 5.94 -6.86
C THR A 290 -2.91 7.33 -6.21
N HIS A 291 -4.07 7.98 -6.33
CA HIS A 291 -4.38 9.27 -5.71
C HIS A 291 -5.75 9.19 -5.06
N GLY A 292 -5.78 9.00 -3.74
CA GLY A 292 -7.04 8.96 -2.98
C GLY A 292 -7.72 10.32 -2.90
N LEU A 293 -9.02 10.33 -2.92
CA LEU A 293 -9.87 11.52 -2.75
C LEU A 293 -10.79 11.39 -1.54
N THR A 294 -11.35 10.23 -1.31
CA THR A 294 -12.11 9.85 -0.10
C THR A 294 -11.21 9.01 0.81
N SER A 295 -10.49 8.08 0.23
CA SER A 295 -9.40 7.36 0.88
C SER A 295 -8.21 8.31 1.15
N ASN A 296 -7.23 7.84 1.92
CA ASN A 296 -6.01 8.60 2.14
C ASN A 296 -5.34 8.98 0.81
N ILE A 297 -4.67 10.14 0.78
CA ILE A 297 -4.18 10.79 -0.44
C ILE A 297 -3.23 9.91 -1.29
N ASN A 298 -2.54 8.98 -0.68
CA ASN A 298 -1.59 8.09 -1.36
C ASN A 298 -2.23 6.78 -1.82
N GLY A 299 -3.49 6.52 -1.43
CA GLY A 299 -4.19 5.27 -1.70
C GLY A 299 -3.60 4.06 -0.95
N ILE A 300 -2.89 4.28 0.17
CA ILE A 300 -2.36 3.18 0.99
C ILE A 300 -3.55 2.33 1.48
N GLY A 301 -3.46 1.01 1.29
CA GLY A 301 -4.54 0.06 1.51
C GLY A 301 -5.38 -0.24 0.26
N ALA A 302 -5.15 0.47 -0.85
CA ALA A 302 -5.81 0.12 -2.10
C ALA A 302 -5.15 -1.13 -2.72
N ARG A 303 -5.99 -2.01 -3.29
CA ARG A 303 -5.55 -3.12 -4.13
C ARG A 303 -5.64 -2.76 -5.59
N VAL A 304 -4.56 -2.98 -6.32
CA VAL A 304 -4.51 -2.81 -7.77
C VAL A 304 -4.42 -4.18 -8.42
N GLU A 305 -5.34 -4.42 -9.34
CA GLU A 305 -5.40 -5.62 -10.16
C GLU A 305 -5.16 -5.24 -11.62
N ILE A 306 -4.36 -6.01 -12.32
CA ILE A 306 -4.25 -5.93 -13.79
C ILE A 306 -4.59 -7.29 -14.41
N ASN A 307 -5.04 -7.27 -15.65
CA ASN A 307 -5.25 -8.50 -16.41
C ASN A 307 -4.53 -8.41 -17.76
N SER A 308 -3.60 -9.34 -18.00
CA SER A 308 -2.87 -9.44 -19.27
C SER A 308 -3.11 -10.80 -19.96
N PRO A 309 -3.05 -10.88 -21.30
CA PRO A 309 -3.50 -12.05 -22.03
C PRO A 309 -2.69 -13.35 -21.77
N GLY A 310 -1.39 -13.23 -21.51
CA GLY A 310 -0.50 -14.37 -21.33
C GLY A 310 -0.29 -14.76 -19.88
N ILE A 311 -0.13 -13.76 -18.98
CA ILE A 311 0.12 -13.99 -17.56
C ILE A 311 -1.20 -14.16 -16.79
N GLY A 312 -2.25 -13.45 -17.20
CA GLY A 312 -3.54 -13.46 -16.52
C GLY A 312 -3.67 -12.32 -15.53
N THR A 313 -4.37 -12.57 -14.41
CA THR A 313 -4.61 -11.60 -13.37
C THR A 313 -3.43 -11.54 -12.42
N GLN A 314 -3.00 -10.34 -12.09
CA GLN A 314 -1.98 -10.05 -11.08
C GLN A 314 -2.53 -9.02 -10.09
N ILE A 315 -2.20 -9.14 -8.82
CA ILE A 315 -2.59 -8.19 -7.77
C ILE A 315 -1.37 -7.59 -7.08
N ARG A 316 -1.49 -6.32 -6.67
CA ARG A 316 -0.54 -5.63 -5.80
C ARG A 316 -1.30 -4.70 -4.84
N ASP A 317 -0.91 -4.69 -3.59
CA ASP A 317 -1.44 -3.72 -2.63
C ASP A 317 -0.54 -2.48 -2.55
N VAL A 318 -1.13 -1.32 -2.37
CA VAL A 318 -0.40 -0.08 -2.07
C VAL A 318 -0.07 -0.08 -0.60
N ILE A 319 1.18 -0.43 -0.26
CA ILE A 319 1.61 -0.61 1.12
C ILE A 319 2.64 0.43 1.55
N SER A 320 2.51 0.94 2.77
CA SER A 320 3.49 1.85 3.37
C SER A 320 4.52 1.10 4.20
N GLY A 321 5.34 0.32 3.54
CA GLY A 321 6.43 -0.38 4.19
C GLY A 321 6.40 -1.87 3.97
N SER A 322 7.33 -2.30 3.15
CA SER A 322 7.82 -3.65 2.99
C SER A 322 9.21 -3.71 3.63
N GLY A 323 9.65 -4.88 4.06
CA GLY A 323 10.95 -5.05 4.68
C GLY A 323 11.04 -4.52 6.12
N PHE A 324 12.27 -4.25 6.57
CA PHE A 324 12.54 -3.78 7.94
C PHE A 324 13.12 -2.36 7.98
N ARG A 325 14.23 -2.10 7.28
CA ARG A 325 14.95 -0.81 7.32
C ARG A 325 14.53 0.15 6.22
N TYR A 326 14.01 -0.37 5.14
CA TYR A 326 13.76 0.38 3.92
C TYR A 326 12.28 0.38 3.61
N MET A 327 11.87 1.41 2.91
CA MET A 327 10.53 1.54 2.35
C MET A 327 10.66 1.56 0.83
N SER A 328 9.95 0.68 0.16
CA SER A 328 9.84 0.66 -1.29
C SER A 328 8.90 1.75 -1.79
N SER A 329 8.87 1.96 -3.10
CA SER A 329 7.92 2.89 -3.74
C SER A 329 6.47 2.51 -3.40
N LEU A 330 5.62 3.52 -3.23
CA LEU A 330 4.16 3.31 -3.10
C LEU A 330 3.50 2.94 -4.43
N ASN A 331 4.20 3.18 -5.55
CA ASN A 331 3.66 2.86 -6.87
C ASN A 331 3.63 1.34 -7.04
N THR A 332 2.49 0.82 -7.47
CA THR A 332 2.39 -0.59 -7.82
C THR A 332 3.00 -0.80 -9.21
N HIS A 333 3.95 -1.72 -9.29
CA HIS A 333 4.68 -2.06 -10.51
C HIS A 333 4.34 -3.49 -10.92
N PHE A 334 4.03 -3.68 -12.19
CA PHE A 334 3.70 -4.98 -12.77
C PHE A 334 4.55 -5.22 -14.01
N GLY A 335 5.34 -6.27 -14.01
CA GLY A 335 5.85 -6.86 -15.23
C GLY A 335 4.74 -7.62 -15.95
N ILE A 336 4.79 -7.62 -17.24
CA ILE A 336 3.84 -8.38 -18.07
C ILE A 336 4.54 -9.26 -19.09
N GLY A 337 5.84 -9.54 -18.86
CA GLY A 337 6.63 -10.39 -19.73
C GLY A 337 6.57 -9.97 -21.19
N ALA A 338 6.26 -10.91 -22.06
CA ALA A 338 6.13 -10.68 -23.51
C ALA A 338 4.73 -10.18 -23.93
N ASP A 339 3.78 -9.99 -23.00
CA ASP A 339 2.44 -9.54 -23.34
C ASP A 339 2.47 -8.13 -23.95
N ALA A 340 1.78 -7.96 -25.06
CA ALA A 340 1.76 -6.71 -25.82
C ALA A 340 0.63 -5.75 -25.39
N SER A 341 -0.17 -6.14 -24.39
CA SER A 341 -1.30 -5.34 -23.89
C SER A 341 -1.72 -5.78 -22.50
N VAL A 342 -2.40 -4.87 -21.82
CA VAL A 342 -3.18 -5.14 -20.60
C VAL A 342 -4.64 -4.88 -20.94
N SER A 343 -5.53 -5.81 -20.60
CA SER A 343 -6.95 -5.67 -20.91
C SER A 343 -7.67 -4.74 -19.93
N SER A 344 -7.26 -4.73 -18.66
CA SER A 344 -7.82 -3.82 -17.66
C SER A 344 -6.86 -3.58 -16.49
N ILE A 345 -7.02 -2.43 -15.86
CA ILE A 345 -6.56 -2.12 -14.51
C ILE A 345 -7.82 -1.93 -13.66
N THR A 346 -7.89 -2.57 -12.51
CA THR A 346 -8.93 -2.32 -11.50
C THR A 346 -8.27 -1.86 -10.21
N VAL A 347 -8.74 -0.76 -9.64
CA VAL A 347 -8.29 -0.26 -8.33
C VAL A 347 -9.45 -0.35 -7.36
N TYR A 348 -9.27 -1.14 -6.31
CA TYR A 348 -10.17 -1.25 -5.19
C TYR A 348 -9.66 -0.36 -4.06
N TRP A 349 -10.40 0.71 -3.76
CA TRP A 349 -10.00 1.69 -2.77
C TRP A 349 -10.49 1.33 -1.36
N PRO A 350 -9.79 1.74 -0.29
CA PRO A 350 -10.25 1.54 1.08
C PRO A 350 -11.65 2.11 1.36
N SER A 351 -12.04 3.18 0.68
CA SER A 351 -13.39 3.76 0.76
C SER A 351 -14.51 2.87 0.22
N GLY A 352 -14.17 1.75 -0.45
CA GLY A 352 -15.10 0.91 -1.20
C GLY A 352 -15.35 1.36 -2.63
N THR A 353 -14.78 2.49 -3.07
CA THR A 353 -14.81 2.90 -4.48
C THR A 353 -14.03 1.90 -5.33
N VAL A 354 -14.47 1.69 -6.58
CA VAL A 354 -13.77 0.85 -7.56
C VAL A 354 -13.60 1.64 -8.85
N ASP A 355 -12.35 1.74 -9.31
CA ASP A 355 -12.02 2.36 -10.59
C ASP A 355 -11.52 1.31 -11.58
N ILE A 356 -11.96 1.40 -12.84
CA ILE A 356 -11.58 0.47 -13.90
C ILE A 356 -11.09 1.26 -15.13
N ILE A 357 -9.90 0.91 -15.60
CA ILE A 357 -9.33 1.43 -16.86
C ILE A 357 -9.21 0.26 -17.83
N ASN A 358 -9.90 0.35 -18.95
CA ASN A 358 -9.85 -0.68 -19.98
C ASN A 358 -8.79 -0.36 -21.05
N ASN A 359 -8.05 -1.39 -21.48
CA ASN A 359 -7.03 -1.32 -22.52
C ASN A 359 -6.03 -0.16 -22.31
N PRO A 360 -5.39 -0.06 -21.15
CA PRO A 360 -4.40 0.98 -20.91
C PRO A 360 -3.17 0.78 -21.79
N ASP A 361 -2.43 1.87 -22.03
CA ASP A 361 -1.12 1.80 -22.65
C ASP A 361 -0.14 1.07 -21.72
N ILE A 362 0.75 0.27 -22.28
CA ILE A 362 1.83 -0.42 -21.57
C ILE A 362 3.15 0.36 -21.66
N ASN A 363 4.16 -0.04 -20.90
CA ASN A 363 5.47 0.61 -20.81
C ASN A 363 5.35 2.09 -20.43
N THR A 364 4.43 2.38 -19.52
CA THR A 364 4.13 3.73 -19.06
C THR A 364 3.64 3.74 -17.62
N THR A 365 3.57 4.93 -17.05
CA THR A 365 2.97 5.18 -15.73
C THR A 365 1.55 5.68 -15.91
N ILE A 366 0.61 5.02 -15.27
CA ILE A 366 -0.82 5.39 -15.23
C ILE A 366 -1.12 6.01 -13.87
N HIS A 367 -1.69 7.20 -13.87
CA HIS A 367 -2.19 7.84 -12.65
C HIS A 367 -3.68 7.58 -12.52
N VAL A 368 -4.09 7.02 -11.40
CA VAL A 368 -5.49 6.71 -11.09
C VAL A 368 -5.92 7.54 -9.89
N ALA A 369 -6.88 8.42 -10.09
CA ALA A 369 -7.50 9.18 -9.02
C ALA A 369 -8.84 8.53 -8.64
N GLU A 370 -9.07 8.39 -7.34
CA GLU A 370 -10.23 7.71 -6.79
C GLU A 370 -11.55 8.30 -7.28
N GLY A 371 -12.43 7.44 -7.81
CA GLY A 371 -13.72 7.83 -8.35
C GLY A 371 -13.67 8.65 -9.64
N GLU A 372 -12.50 8.70 -10.30
CA GLU A 372 -12.31 9.46 -11.52
C GLU A 372 -12.15 8.60 -12.77
N THR A 373 -12.06 7.28 -12.63
CA THR A 373 -12.10 6.39 -13.79
C THR A 373 -13.52 5.96 -14.07
N LEU A 374 -13.98 6.26 -15.25
CA LEU A 374 -15.32 5.89 -15.68
C LEU A 374 -15.28 4.62 -16.51
N SER A 375 -16.25 3.76 -16.27
CA SER A 375 -16.51 2.64 -17.17
C SER A 375 -16.88 3.16 -18.56
N LEU A 376 -16.33 2.54 -19.61
CA LEU A 376 -16.45 2.95 -21.01
C LEU A 376 -17.86 2.79 -21.64
N GLU A 377 -18.93 2.80 -20.84
CA GLU A 377 -20.28 3.01 -21.37
C GLU A 377 -20.69 4.48 -21.35
N ASP A 378 -19.79 5.39 -20.96
CA ASP A 378 -20.12 6.78 -20.73
C ASP A 378 -19.97 7.61 -21.97
N SER A 379 -21.06 8.26 -22.30
CA SER A 379 -21.12 9.28 -23.33
C SER A 379 -20.20 10.45 -22.98
N PHE A 380 -19.07 10.53 -23.69
CA PHE A 380 -18.21 11.72 -23.65
C PHE A 380 -18.97 12.95 -24.11
N ILE A 381 -18.76 14.07 -23.42
CA ILE A 381 -19.18 15.37 -23.88
C ILE A 381 -18.20 15.81 -24.97
N GLU A 382 -18.46 15.42 -26.22
CA GLU A 382 -17.54 15.68 -27.35
C GLU A 382 -17.41 17.18 -27.70
N ASP A 383 -18.35 18.00 -27.31
CA ASP A 383 -18.45 19.42 -27.69
C ASP A 383 -18.21 20.38 -26.51
N LEU A 384 -17.53 19.91 -25.43
CA LEU A 384 -17.19 20.77 -24.33
C LEU A 384 -16.21 21.87 -24.74
N LEU A 385 -16.66 23.11 -24.64
CA LEU A 385 -15.88 24.30 -24.95
C LEU A 385 -15.71 25.17 -23.69
N VAL A 386 -14.51 25.71 -23.50
CA VAL A 386 -14.22 26.68 -22.46
C VAL A 386 -13.67 27.98 -23.05
N TYR A 387 -14.25 29.10 -22.64
CA TYR A 387 -13.89 30.42 -23.19
C TYR A 387 -14.11 31.55 -22.17
N PRO A 388 -13.37 32.67 -22.31
CA PRO A 388 -12.26 32.86 -23.23
C PRO A 388 -11.06 31.99 -22.87
N ASN A 389 -10.31 31.54 -23.85
CA ASN A 389 -9.07 30.81 -23.65
C ASN A 389 -7.99 31.44 -24.56
N PRO A 390 -7.00 32.11 -23.99
CA PRO A 390 -6.67 32.32 -22.58
C PRO A 390 -7.69 33.18 -21.80
N THR A 391 -7.74 32.96 -20.48
CA THR A 391 -8.62 33.68 -19.54
C THR A 391 -7.84 34.41 -18.44
N LYS A 392 -8.42 35.50 -17.90
CA LYS A 392 -7.85 36.20 -16.72
C LYS A 392 -8.59 35.88 -15.43
N ASN A 393 -9.92 35.96 -15.43
CA ASN A 393 -10.70 35.85 -14.20
C ASN A 393 -11.86 34.86 -14.28
N ILE A 394 -12.61 34.89 -15.39
CA ILE A 394 -13.82 34.09 -15.56
C ILE A 394 -13.65 33.19 -16.78
N LEU A 395 -13.92 31.91 -16.58
CA LEU A 395 -13.99 30.90 -17.62
C LEU A 395 -15.44 30.46 -17.79
N LYS A 396 -15.98 30.52 -19.00
CA LYS A 396 -17.30 30.04 -19.33
C LYS A 396 -17.20 28.65 -19.94
N ILE A 397 -18.20 27.84 -19.67
CA ILE A 397 -18.35 26.48 -20.17
C ILE A 397 -19.54 26.39 -21.07
N SER A 398 -19.37 25.74 -22.20
CA SER A 398 -20.46 25.43 -23.16
C SER A 398 -20.38 23.96 -23.52
N ALA A 399 -21.50 23.28 -23.47
CA ALA A 399 -21.68 21.90 -23.89
C ALA A 399 -23.09 21.78 -24.54
N SER A 400 -23.29 20.75 -25.35
CA SER A 400 -24.60 20.46 -25.98
C SER A 400 -25.65 19.96 -25.00
N LEU A 401 -25.21 19.54 -23.80
CA LEU A 401 -26.08 18.99 -22.76
C LEU A 401 -26.20 19.92 -21.56
N GLU A 402 -27.17 19.65 -20.69
CA GLU A 402 -27.41 20.40 -19.47
C GLU A 402 -26.33 20.10 -18.43
N ILE A 403 -25.67 21.15 -17.94
CA ILE A 403 -24.57 21.05 -16.95
C ILE A 403 -25.01 21.45 -15.53
N ASP A 404 -26.32 21.65 -15.29
CA ASP A 404 -26.82 21.94 -13.94
C ASP A 404 -26.48 20.78 -12.97
N GLN A 405 -26.07 21.13 -11.77
CA GLN A 405 -25.59 20.22 -10.73
C GLN A 405 -24.30 19.43 -11.05
N SER A 406 -23.67 19.70 -12.18
CA SER A 406 -22.37 19.11 -12.52
C SER A 406 -21.29 19.55 -11.55
N ILE A 407 -20.29 18.67 -11.36
CA ILE A 407 -19.06 18.98 -10.63
C ILE A 407 -17.98 19.35 -11.64
N ILE A 408 -17.37 20.52 -11.43
CA ILE A 408 -16.23 20.98 -12.20
C ILE A 408 -14.99 20.96 -11.33
N SER A 409 -13.98 20.24 -11.79
CA SER A 409 -12.65 20.19 -11.18
C SER A 409 -11.63 20.82 -12.11
N VAL A 410 -10.71 21.62 -11.59
CA VAL A 410 -9.58 22.18 -12.35
C VAL A 410 -8.29 21.63 -11.77
N PHE A 411 -7.42 21.14 -12.65
CA PHE A 411 -6.14 20.55 -12.32
C PHE A 411 -4.99 21.36 -12.92
N ASP A 412 -3.89 21.48 -12.22
CA ASP A 412 -2.64 21.97 -12.80
C ASP A 412 -1.98 20.87 -13.66
N MET A 413 -0.91 21.21 -14.38
CA MET A 413 -0.22 20.26 -15.26
C MET A 413 0.53 19.15 -14.49
N GLY A 414 0.61 19.24 -13.16
CA GLY A 414 1.11 18.18 -12.28
C GLY A 414 0.01 17.24 -11.77
N GLY A 415 -1.23 17.40 -12.25
CA GLY A 415 -2.38 16.58 -11.85
C GLY A 415 -3.01 16.97 -10.50
N ARG A 416 -2.49 18.02 -9.82
CA ARG A 416 -3.04 18.49 -8.55
C ARG A 416 -4.32 19.28 -8.79
N ARG A 417 -5.43 18.89 -8.13
CA ARG A 417 -6.67 19.65 -8.15
C ARG A 417 -6.52 21.00 -7.44
N VAL A 418 -6.73 22.10 -8.17
CA VAL A 418 -6.56 23.47 -7.68
C VAL A 418 -7.88 24.19 -7.49
N LEU A 419 -8.98 23.68 -8.04
CA LEU A 419 -10.33 24.23 -7.88
C LEU A 419 -11.36 23.11 -8.01
N ASN A 420 -12.40 23.17 -7.16
CA ASN A 420 -13.57 22.32 -7.24
C ASN A 420 -14.83 23.19 -7.11
N TYR A 421 -15.78 23.02 -8.02
CA TYR A 421 -16.96 23.87 -8.10
C TYR A 421 -18.19 23.03 -8.49
N LYS A 422 -19.29 23.19 -7.77
CA LYS A 422 -20.57 22.59 -8.15
C LYS A 422 -21.41 23.63 -8.90
N VAL A 423 -21.80 23.32 -10.12
CA VAL A 423 -22.69 24.15 -10.92
C VAL A 423 -24.08 24.18 -10.29
N SER A 424 -24.67 25.36 -10.16
CA SER A 424 -26.03 25.52 -9.68
C SER A 424 -26.83 26.41 -10.62
N GLY A 425 -27.94 25.87 -11.16
CA GLY A 425 -28.78 26.54 -12.14
C GLY A 425 -28.05 26.77 -13.46
N ASN A 426 -28.49 27.75 -14.23
CA ASN A 426 -27.91 28.07 -15.54
C ASN A 426 -26.54 28.81 -15.46
N ASN A 427 -25.85 28.77 -14.34
CA ASN A 427 -24.55 29.45 -14.22
C ASN A 427 -23.42 28.54 -14.75
N ASN A 428 -23.06 28.74 -15.99
CA ASN A 428 -21.99 28.05 -16.68
C ASN A 428 -20.63 28.78 -16.64
N SER A 429 -20.38 29.56 -15.58
CA SER A 429 -19.15 30.35 -15.43
C SER A 429 -18.46 30.02 -14.12
N ILE A 430 -17.14 29.87 -14.16
CA ILE A 430 -16.30 29.66 -12.98
C ILE A 430 -15.30 30.81 -12.81
N ASP A 431 -15.08 31.20 -11.58
CA ASP A 431 -14.06 32.18 -11.22
C ASP A 431 -12.72 31.48 -11.06
N VAL A 432 -11.78 31.81 -11.91
CA VAL A 432 -10.38 31.30 -11.92
C VAL A 432 -9.39 32.39 -11.54
N SER A 433 -9.84 33.54 -11.02
CA SER A 433 -8.97 34.67 -10.66
C SER A 433 -7.92 34.33 -9.62
N GLY A 434 -8.21 33.37 -8.72
CA GLY A 434 -7.30 32.88 -7.70
C GLY A 434 -6.19 31.93 -8.19
N LEU A 435 -6.23 31.49 -9.47
CA LEU A 435 -5.22 30.63 -10.03
C LEU A 435 -4.00 31.43 -10.49
N ASN A 436 -2.83 30.88 -10.36
CA ASN A 436 -1.60 31.44 -10.95
C ASN A 436 -1.63 31.37 -12.48
N SER A 437 -0.84 32.21 -13.16
CA SER A 437 -0.69 32.08 -14.61
C SER A 437 -0.07 30.74 -14.99
N GLY A 438 -0.68 30.04 -15.93
CA GLY A 438 -0.26 28.70 -16.32
C GLY A 438 -1.31 27.96 -17.17
N GLU A 439 -1.00 26.72 -17.54
CA GLU A 439 -1.90 25.80 -18.22
C GLU A 439 -2.64 24.93 -17.21
N TYR A 440 -3.92 24.69 -17.49
CA TYR A 440 -4.80 23.91 -16.62
C TYR A 440 -5.72 23.00 -17.44
N ILE A 441 -6.13 21.91 -16.82
CA ILE A 441 -7.15 21.01 -17.34
C ILE A 441 -8.41 21.22 -16.50
N LEU A 442 -9.53 21.53 -17.18
CA LEU A 442 -10.86 21.52 -16.60
C LEU A 442 -11.51 20.19 -16.90
N ARG A 443 -12.12 19.57 -15.91
CA ARG A 443 -12.97 18.39 -16.04
C ARG A 443 -14.35 18.70 -15.50
N ILE A 444 -15.39 18.24 -16.19
CA ILE A 444 -16.78 18.33 -15.77
C ILE A 444 -17.36 16.92 -15.69
N ILE A 445 -18.10 16.66 -14.61
CA ILE A 445 -18.90 15.44 -14.43
C ILE A 445 -20.34 15.88 -14.24
N THR A 446 -21.23 15.46 -15.14
CA THR A 446 -22.64 15.78 -15.03
C THR A 446 -23.35 14.93 -13.99
N LYS A 447 -24.58 15.29 -13.66
CA LYS A 447 -25.46 14.52 -12.79
C LYS A 447 -25.71 13.09 -13.33
N GLU A 448 -25.73 12.93 -14.64
CA GLU A 448 -25.89 11.67 -15.36
C GLU A 448 -24.54 10.94 -15.56
N GLN A 449 -23.49 11.34 -14.83
CA GLN A 449 -22.15 10.76 -14.91
C GLN A 449 -21.45 10.91 -16.28
N GLN A 450 -21.92 11.83 -17.14
CA GLN A 450 -21.21 12.13 -18.38
C GLN A 450 -20.01 13.02 -18.10
N ILE A 451 -18.89 12.79 -18.81
CA ILE A 451 -17.65 13.50 -18.59
C ILE A 451 -17.21 14.29 -19.81
N GLY A 452 -16.65 15.44 -19.53
CA GLY A 452 -15.91 16.23 -20.50
C GLY A 452 -14.65 16.83 -19.90
N SER A 453 -13.63 17.00 -20.73
CA SER A 453 -12.41 17.70 -20.33
C SER A 453 -12.02 18.75 -21.38
N ALA A 454 -11.44 19.85 -20.91
CA ALA A 454 -10.96 20.91 -21.77
C ALA A 454 -9.70 21.57 -21.16
N LYS A 455 -8.73 21.88 -22.01
CA LYS A 455 -7.53 22.61 -21.61
C LYS A 455 -7.74 24.11 -21.73
N PHE A 456 -7.26 24.89 -20.75
CA PHE A 456 -7.25 26.34 -20.83
C PHE A 456 -5.96 26.95 -20.26
N VAL A 457 -5.70 28.19 -20.66
CA VAL A 457 -4.54 28.98 -20.23
C VAL A 457 -5.05 30.14 -19.35
N LYS A 458 -4.52 30.21 -18.13
CA LYS A 458 -4.72 31.34 -17.20
C LYS A 458 -3.59 32.36 -17.40
N GLN A 459 -3.98 33.62 -17.60
CA GLN A 459 -3.07 34.79 -17.72
C GLN A 459 -3.05 35.63 -16.46
#